data_7b89e6e90986eb3be19743c364e700d6
#
_entry.id   7b89e6e90986eb3be19743c364e700d6
#
_cell.length_a   1.000
_cell.length_b   1.000
_cell.length_c   1.000
_cell.angle_alpha   90.00
_cell.angle_beta   90.00
_cell.angle_gamma   90.00
#
_symmetry.space_group_name_H-M   'P 1'
#
loop_
_entity.id
_entity.type
_entity.pdbx_description
1 polymer ?
#
loop_
_entity_poly.entity_id
_entity_poly.type
_entity_poly.pdbx_seq_one_letter_code
_entity_poly.pdbx_strand_id
1 'polypeptide(L)'
;MTETLVIRLRASEDAPASWLIVDANGARSGNVQSGPIADALALSQGRRTVLVLPASDVTLARPDLPPVRGAARIAQAVPFALEEHLASDLENLHFAVGHRDASSSAMPVAIVARATLERWQAMWDAAGIRPDAAYAESSLIPSAPNALVLVLDEGTLHVSRPDQS
;
A
#
# COMPACT_ATOMS: atom_id res chain seq x y z
N MET A 1 -0.96 15.44 -19.27
CA MET A 1 -1.26 14.90 -17.92
C MET A 1 -1.46 13.40 -18.08
N THR A 2 -0.75 12.59 -17.33
CA THR A 2 -0.62 11.15 -17.61
C THR A 2 -1.72 10.39 -16.87
N GLU A 3 -2.42 9.48 -17.56
CA GLU A 3 -3.34 8.53 -16.93
C GLU A 3 -2.57 7.60 -15.99
N THR A 4 -3.24 7.11 -14.96
CA THR A 4 -2.68 6.15 -14.01
C THR A 4 -3.41 4.82 -14.14
N LEU A 5 -2.66 3.74 -14.35
CA LEU A 5 -3.17 2.39 -14.21
C LEU A 5 -3.08 2.00 -12.72
N VAL A 6 -4.20 1.68 -12.13
CA VAL A 6 -4.28 1.18 -10.75
C VAL A 6 -4.56 -0.31 -10.81
N ILE A 7 -3.68 -1.13 -10.25
CA ILE A 7 -3.81 -2.59 -10.18
C ILE A 7 -3.94 -2.98 -8.72
N ARG A 8 -5.04 -3.63 -8.36
CA ARG A 8 -5.29 -4.16 -7.02
C ARG A 8 -4.94 -5.65 -6.99
N LEU A 9 -4.02 -6.01 -6.10
CA LEU A 9 -3.67 -7.39 -5.80
C LEU A 9 -4.60 -7.94 -4.73
N ARG A 10 -4.76 -9.27 -4.71
CA ARG A 10 -5.53 -9.99 -3.70
C ARG A 10 -4.60 -10.74 -2.76
N ALA A 11 -5.08 -11.05 -1.56
CA ALA A 11 -4.31 -11.80 -0.57
C ALA A 11 -4.05 -13.26 -1.00
N SER A 12 -4.99 -13.88 -1.71
CA SER A 12 -4.81 -15.20 -2.29
C SER A 12 -4.04 -15.11 -3.61
N GLU A 13 -3.03 -15.94 -3.77
CA GLU A 13 -2.22 -16.03 -5.01
C GLU A 13 -3.04 -16.46 -6.22
N ASP A 14 -4.06 -17.30 -6.00
CA ASP A 14 -4.94 -17.80 -7.04
C ASP A 14 -6.05 -16.81 -7.42
N ALA A 15 -6.23 -15.75 -6.62
CA ALA A 15 -7.26 -14.77 -6.90
C ALA A 15 -6.82 -13.80 -8.01
N PRO A 16 -7.72 -13.51 -8.97
CA PRO A 16 -7.39 -12.60 -10.05
C PRO A 16 -7.13 -11.19 -9.50
N ALA A 17 -6.14 -10.50 -10.08
CA ALA A 17 -5.96 -9.08 -9.87
C ALA A 17 -7.14 -8.31 -10.51
N SER A 18 -7.38 -7.10 -10.06
CA SER A 18 -8.32 -6.20 -10.71
C SER A 18 -7.64 -4.86 -11.03
N TRP A 19 -8.03 -4.23 -12.11
CA TRP A 19 -7.41 -2.97 -12.51
C TRP A 19 -8.40 -2.02 -13.17
N LEU A 20 -8.05 -0.76 -13.13
CA LEU A 20 -8.78 0.34 -13.78
C LEU A 20 -7.81 1.46 -14.17
N ILE A 21 -8.23 2.29 -15.10
CA ILE A 21 -7.51 3.51 -15.45
C ILE A 21 -8.18 4.69 -14.77
N VAL A 22 -7.35 5.56 -14.21
CA VAL A 22 -7.75 6.84 -13.63
C VAL A 22 -7.15 7.95 -14.47
N ASP A 23 -7.96 8.90 -14.87
CA ASP A 23 -7.52 10.07 -15.62
C ASP A 23 -6.74 11.06 -14.75
N ALA A 24 -6.24 12.09 -15.37
CA ALA A 24 -5.45 13.13 -14.71
C ALA A 24 -6.22 13.93 -13.63
N ASN A 25 -7.55 13.89 -13.63
CA ASN A 25 -8.41 14.56 -12.67
C ASN A 25 -8.83 13.63 -11.51
N GLY A 26 -8.36 12.37 -11.54
CA GLY A 26 -8.71 11.37 -10.55
C GLY A 26 -10.05 10.66 -10.84
N ALA A 27 -10.66 10.89 -12.00
CA ALA A 27 -11.89 10.21 -12.37
C ALA A 27 -11.59 8.86 -13.04
N ARG A 28 -12.46 7.88 -12.76
CA ARG A 28 -12.35 6.55 -13.37
C ARG A 28 -12.63 6.63 -14.88
N SER A 29 -11.71 6.09 -15.66
CA SER A 29 -11.83 5.94 -17.11
C SER A 29 -12.14 4.47 -17.46
N GLY A 30 -13.35 4.21 -17.90
CA GLY A 30 -13.80 2.87 -18.25
C GLY A 30 -14.26 2.00 -17.07
N ASN A 31 -14.36 0.69 -17.31
CA ASN A 31 -14.81 -0.30 -16.33
C ASN A 31 -13.62 -0.96 -15.62
N VAL A 32 -13.87 -1.44 -14.40
CA VAL A 32 -12.93 -2.33 -13.70
C VAL A 32 -12.84 -3.64 -14.50
N GLN A 33 -11.61 -4.07 -14.75
CA GLN A 33 -11.29 -5.36 -15.35
C GLN A 33 -10.68 -6.27 -14.29
N SER A 34 -10.76 -7.58 -14.50
CA SER A 34 -10.20 -8.57 -13.58
C SER A 34 -9.65 -9.76 -14.36
N GLY A 35 -8.53 -10.31 -13.90
CA GLY A 35 -7.86 -11.44 -14.54
C GLY A 35 -6.44 -11.64 -14.02
N PRO A 36 -5.64 -12.46 -14.70
CA PRO A 36 -4.20 -12.56 -14.45
C PRO A 36 -3.54 -11.20 -14.58
N ILE A 37 -2.61 -10.88 -13.68
CA ILE A 37 -1.95 -9.56 -13.67
C ILE A 37 -1.25 -9.26 -15.00
N ALA A 38 -0.78 -10.27 -15.72
CA ALA A 38 -0.15 -10.13 -17.04
C ALA A 38 -1.06 -9.47 -18.08
N ASP A 39 -2.38 -9.60 -17.95
CA ASP A 39 -3.34 -8.99 -18.88
C ASP A 39 -3.35 -7.46 -18.79
N ALA A 40 -2.86 -6.92 -17.66
CA ALA A 40 -2.73 -5.47 -17.45
C ALA A 40 -1.47 -4.88 -18.14
N LEU A 41 -0.52 -5.71 -18.62
CA LEU A 41 0.75 -5.24 -19.18
C LEU A 41 0.57 -4.22 -20.32
N ALA A 42 -0.31 -4.49 -21.25
CA ALA A 42 -0.55 -3.59 -22.39
C ALA A 42 -1.08 -2.21 -21.93
N LEU A 43 -1.81 -2.17 -20.82
CA LEU A 43 -2.34 -0.95 -20.25
C LEU A 43 -1.30 -0.17 -19.41
N SER A 44 -0.22 -0.82 -18.96
CA SER A 44 0.85 -0.16 -18.20
C SER A 44 1.77 0.69 -19.08
N GLN A 45 1.82 0.41 -20.38
CA GLN A 45 2.71 1.12 -21.30
C GLN A 45 2.33 2.60 -21.44
N GLY A 46 3.28 3.47 -21.12
CA GLY A 46 3.10 4.93 -21.19
C GLY A 46 2.22 5.53 -20.08
N ARG A 47 1.82 4.72 -19.10
CA ARG A 47 1.04 5.16 -17.93
C ARG A 47 1.84 4.97 -16.65
N ARG A 48 1.60 5.84 -15.69
CA ARG A 48 2.00 5.58 -14.30
C ARG A 48 1.26 4.36 -13.79
N THR A 49 1.97 3.39 -13.22
CA THR A 49 1.38 2.17 -12.68
C THR A 49 1.48 2.16 -11.17
N VAL A 50 0.34 2.01 -10.51
CA VAL A 50 0.21 1.98 -9.05
C VAL A 50 -0.38 0.64 -8.63
N LEU A 51 0.27 0.00 -7.65
CA LEU A 51 -0.25 -1.22 -7.03
C LEU A 51 -1.01 -0.87 -5.75
N VAL A 52 -2.13 -1.56 -5.54
CA VAL A 52 -2.86 -1.59 -4.27
C VAL A 52 -2.66 -2.98 -3.68
N LEU A 53 -1.99 -3.01 -2.52
CA LEU A 53 -1.60 -4.23 -1.83
C LEU A 53 -2.67 -4.63 -0.81
N PRO A 54 -2.92 -5.94 -0.60
CA PRO A 54 -3.95 -6.42 0.31
C PRO A 54 -3.76 -5.90 1.75
N ALA A 55 -4.83 -5.41 2.35
CA ALA A 55 -4.81 -4.88 3.71
C ALA A 55 -4.43 -5.93 4.76
N SER A 56 -4.72 -7.22 4.51
CA SER A 56 -4.36 -8.34 5.40
C SER A 56 -2.86 -8.57 5.52
N ASP A 57 -2.09 -8.18 4.51
CA ASP A 57 -0.67 -8.50 4.41
C ASP A 57 0.23 -7.30 4.74
N VAL A 58 -0.36 -6.11 4.91
CA VAL A 58 0.36 -4.86 5.20
C VAL A 58 -0.15 -4.24 6.49
N THR A 59 0.71 -4.17 7.49
CA THR A 59 0.43 -3.44 8.73
C THR A 59 0.82 -1.99 8.55
N LEU A 60 -0.06 -1.06 8.92
CA LEU A 60 0.24 0.37 8.99
C LEU A 60 0.52 0.76 10.44
N ALA A 61 1.62 1.47 10.65
CA ALA A 61 2.02 1.99 11.94
C ALA A 61 2.43 3.46 11.87
N ARG A 62 2.36 4.14 13.01
CA ARG A 62 2.81 5.54 13.14
C ARG A 62 3.63 5.67 14.43
N PRO A 63 4.88 5.15 14.46
CA PRO A 63 5.73 5.25 15.63
C PRO A 63 6.12 6.71 15.89
N ASP A 64 6.19 7.05 17.17
CA ASP A 64 6.85 8.26 17.61
C ASP A 64 8.36 8.05 17.56
N LEU A 65 9.02 8.78 16.69
CA LEU A 65 10.47 8.70 16.57
C LEU A 65 11.13 9.88 17.32
N PRO A 66 12.28 9.63 17.95
CA PRO A 66 13.09 10.73 18.46
C PRO A 66 13.43 11.70 17.31
N PRO A 67 13.82 12.94 17.60
CA PRO A 67 14.10 13.95 16.58
C PRO A 67 15.38 13.63 15.80
N VAL A 68 15.31 12.60 14.95
CA VAL A 68 16.36 12.21 14.02
C VAL A 68 16.15 12.89 12.67
N ARG A 69 17.24 13.36 12.06
CA ARG A 69 17.22 13.97 10.73
C ARG A 69 17.92 13.06 9.73
N GLY A 70 17.37 13.04 8.51
CA GLY A 70 17.90 12.27 7.38
C GLY A 70 17.20 10.91 7.21
N ALA A 71 16.80 10.63 5.97
CA ALA A 71 16.03 9.44 5.61
C ALA A 71 16.68 8.13 6.06
N ALA A 72 18.00 8.01 5.91
CA ALA A 72 18.73 6.81 6.30
C ALA A 72 18.67 6.53 7.82
N ARG A 73 18.80 7.58 8.65
CA ARG A 73 18.71 7.44 10.12
C ARG A 73 17.28 7.12 10.58
N ILE A 74 16.30 7.71 9.92
CA ILE A 74 14.89 7.42 10.17
C ILE A 74 14.61 5.95 9.84
N ALA A 75 15.02 5.47 8.67
CA ALA A 75 14.84 4.08 8.26
C ALA A 75 15.52 3.08 9.21
N GLN A 76 16.65 3.44 9.82
CA GLN A 76 17.32 2.62 10.83
C GLN A 76 16.60 2.64 12.18
N ALA A 77 15.99 3.75 12.58
CA ALA A 77 15.32 3.87 13.87
C ALA A 77 13.92 3.24 13.91
N VAL A 78 13.23 3.21 12.77
CA VAL A 78 11.84 2.72 12.66
C VAL A 78 11.66 1.28 13.15
N PRO A 79 12.48 0.28 12.74
CA PRO A 79 12.32 -1.10 13.19
C PRO A 79 12.38 -1.21 14.74
N PHE A 80 13.36 -0.57 15.35
CA PHE A 80 13.54 -0.61 16.81
C PHE A 80 12.41 0.07 17.58
N ALA A 81 11.85 1.16 17.02
CA ALA A 81 10.70 1.83 17.65
C ALA A 81 9.41 0.99 17.60
N LEU A 82 9.37 -0.01 16.73
CA LEU A 82 8.20 -0.88 16.54
C LEU A 82 8.40 -2.30 17.08
N GLU A 83 9.61 -2.67 17.49
CA GLU A 83 9.98 -4.03 17.88
C GLU A 83 9.03 -4.65 18.92
N GLU A 84 8.69 -3.92 19.96
CA GLU A 84 7.81 -4.40 21.02
C GLU A 84 6.34 -4.59 20.57
N HIS A 85 5.97 -4.05 19.42
CA HIS A 85 4.61 -4.10 18.87
C HIS A 85 4.45 -5.14 17.76
N LEU A 86 5.53 -5.80 17.37
CA LEU A 86 5.55 -6.74 16.26
C LEU A 86 5.71 -8.17 16.77
N ALA A 87 4.93 -9.08 16.20
CA ALA A 87 4.98 -10.50 16.56
C ALA A 87 6.08 -11.28 15.82
N SER A 88 6.68 -10.67 14.78
CA SER A 88 7.70 -11.28 13.92
C SER A 88 9.04 -10.61 14.13
N ASP A 89 10.12 -11.37 13.94
CA ASP A 89 11.47 -10.84 14.00
C ASP A 89 11.69 -9.74 12.94
N LEU A 90 12.37 -8.67 13.32
CA LEU A 90 12.59 -7.49 12.47
C LEU A 90 13.29 -7.83 11.16
N GLU A 91 14.17 -8.83 11.16
CA GLU A 91 14.91 -9.29 9.97
C GLU A 91 13.99 -9.89 8.89
N ASN A 92 12.84 -10.42 9.29
CA ASN A 92 11.85 -11.01 8.39
C ASN A 92 10.85 -9.96 7.84
N LEU A 93 10.97 -8.71 8.25
CA LEU A 93 10.08 -7.63 7.88
C LEU A 93 10.76 -6.61 6.96
N HIS A 94 9.96 -6.04 6.08
CA HIS A 94 10.30 -4.87 5.29
C HIS A 94 9.50 -3.66 5.80
N PHE A 95 10.19 -2.54 5.99
CA PHE A 95 9.63 -1.28 6.49
C PHE A 95 9.70 -0.22 5.40
N ALA A 96 8.55 0.19 4.88
CA ALA A 96 8.45 1.29 3.95
C ALA A 96 8.04 2.55 4.71
N VAL A 97 8.96 3.51 4.81
CA VAL A 97 8.76 4.76 5.54
C VAL A 97 8.16 5.79 4.60
N GLY A 98 7.00 6.31 4.96
CA GLY A 98 6.32 7.35 4.21
C GLY A 98 6.85 8.76 4.49
N HIS A 99 6.20 9.75 3.92
CA HIS A 99 6.52 11.14 4.16
C HIS A 99 5.86 11.60 5.46
N ARG A 100 6.63 12.32 6.29
CA ARG A 100 6.09 12.97 7.48
C ARG A 100 5.24 14.15 7.07
N ASP A 101 4.04 14.23 7.60
CA ASP A 101 3.25 15.44 7.49
C ASP A 101 3.90 16.54 8.35
N ALA A 102 3.95 17.77 7.85
CA ALA A 102 4.56 18.90 8.56
C ALA A 102 3.86 19.21 9.90
N SER A 103 2.59 18.81 10.03
CA SER A 103 1.77 19.01 11.24
C SER A 103 1.84 17.84 12.23
N SER A 104 2.50 16.73 11.91
CA SER A 104 2.54 15.50 12.72
C SER A 104 3.96 15.12 13.12
N SER A 105 4.14 14.72 14.39
CA SER A 105 5.39 14.08 14.86
C SER A 105 5.50 12.63 14.41
N ALA A 106 4.36 11.98 14.15
CA ALA A 106 4.28 10.59 13.80
C ALA A 106 4.72 10.33 12.35
N MET A 107 5.48 9.27 12.14
CA MET A 107 5.98 8.84 10.85
C MET A 107 5.10 7.70 10.31
N PRO A 108 4.42 7.85 9.16
CA PRO A 108 3.68 6.74 8.60
C PRO A 108 4.64 5.65 8.09
N VAL A 109 4.39 4.41 8.49
CA VAL A 109 5.20 3.25 8.13
C VAL A 109 4.27 2.13 7.68
N ALA A 110 4.57 1.53 6.52
CA ALA A 110 3.97 0.28 6.08
C ALA A 110 4.94 -0.87 6.34
N ILE A 111 4.44 -1.94 6.92
CA ILE A 111 5.23 -3.11 7.33
C ILE A 111 4.65 -4.33 6.63
N VAL A 112 5.51 -5.09 5.98
CA VAL A 112 5.14 -6.32 5.28
C VAL A 112 6.21 -7.39 5.50
N ALA A 113 5.82 -8.67 5.55
CA ALA A 113 6.77 -9.76 5.57
C ALA A 113 7.63 -9.76 4.29
N ARG A 114 8.96 -9.92 4.42
CA ARG A 114 9.88 -9.93 3.26
C ARG A 114 9.49 -10.99 2.24
N ALA A 115 9.16 -12.19 2.70
CA ALA A 115 8.73 -13.28 1.82
C ALA A 115 7.47 -12.90 1.00
N THR A 116 6.52 -12.17 1.61
CA THR A 116 5.32 -11.68 0.90
C THR A 116 5.69 -10.63 -0.15
N LEU A 117 6.56 -9.69 0.20
CA LEU A 117 7.02 -8.66 -0.73
C LEU A 117 7.78 -9.28 -1.92
N GLU A 118 8.69 -10.22 -1.66
CA GLU A 118 9.47 -10.94 -2.68
C GLU A 118 8.56 -11.72 -3.62
N ARG A 119 7.52 -12.38 -3.08
CA ARG A 119 6.51 -13.07 -3.88
C ARG A 119 5.75 -12.12 -4.79
N TRP A 120 5.32 -10.98 -4.29
CA TRP A 120 4.67 -9.96 -5.12
C TRP A 120 5.62 -9.41 -6.19
N GLN A 121 6.90 -9.15 -5.84
CA GLN A 121 7.90 -8.71 -6.79
C GLN A 121 8.09 -9.72 -7.92
N ALA A 122 8.24 -10.99 -7.59
CA ALA A 122 8.34 -12.05 -8.59
C ALA A 122 7.11 -12.13 -9.52
N MET A 123 5.91 -11.90 -8.96
CA MET A 123 4.66 -11.94 -9.74
C MET A 123 4.57 -10.80 -10.76
N TRP A 124 4.81 -9.55 -10.37
CA TRP A 124 4.73 -8.44 -11.33
C TRP A 124 5.93 -8.39 -12.27
N ASP A 125 7.11 -8.84 -11.84
CA ASP A 125 8.29 -8.97 -12.71
C ASP A 125 8.05 -10.03 -13.79
N ALA A 126 7.47 -11.19 -13.43
CA ALA A 126 7.09 -12.23 -14.38
C ALA A 126 6.03 -11.74 -15.38
N ALA A 127 5.14 -10.83 -14.96
CA ALA A 127 4.16 -10.19 -15.84
C ALA A 127 4.77 -9.05 -16.67
N GLY A 128 6.04 -8.68 -16.48
CA GLY A 128 6.69 -7.57 -17.17
C GLY A 128 6.22 -6.19 -16.71
N ILE A 129 5.50 -6.11 -15.59
CA ILE A 129 4.96 -4.85 -15.04
C ILE A 129 5.98 -4.23 -14.11
N ARG A 130 6.20 -2.93 -14.26
CA ARG A 130 7.07 -2.13 -13.39
C ARG A 130 6.24 -1.06 -12.68
N PRO A 131 5.86 -1.28 -11.42
CA PRO A 131 5.07 -0.30 -10.70
C PRO A 131 5.93 0.92 -10.30
N ASP A 132 5.35 2.11 -10.43
CA ASP A 132 5.95 3.36 -9.95
C ASP A 132 5.73 3.58 -8.47
N ALA A 133 4.66 2.99 -7.91
CA ALA A 133 4.34 3.06 -6.50
C ALA A 133 3.46 1.88 -6.07
N ALA A 134 3.51 1.56 -4.76
CA ALA A 134 2.62 0.61 -4.13
C ALA A 134 2.06 1.21 -2.83
N TYR A 135 0.76 1.00 -2.60
CA TYR A 135 0.06 1.48 -1.41
C TYR A 135 -0.70 0.33 -0.75
N ALA A 136 -0.71 0.31 0.58
CA ALA A 136 -1.58 -0.61 1.30
C ALA A 136 -3.05 -0.20 1.09
N GLU A 137 -3.92 -1.14 0.82
CA GLU A 137 -5.35 -0.90 0.63
C GLU A 137 -5.97 -0.16 1.81
N SER A 138 -5.57 -0.52 3.03
CA SER A 138 -6.02 0.13 4.26
C SER A 138 -5.65 1.62 4.32
N SER A 139 -4.58 2.05 3.65
CA SER A 139 -4.20 3.48 3.58
C SER A 139 -5.07 4.31 2.64
N LEU A 140 -5.84 3.65 1.77
CA LEU A 140 -6.69 4.30 0.78
C LEU A 140 -8.15 4.43 1.24
N ILE A 141 -8.48 3.87 2.41
CA ILE A 141 -9.82 4.00 2.98
C ILE A 141 -9.99 5.44 3.45
N PRO A 142 -11.03 6.15 2.99
CA PRO A 142 -11.25 7.52 3.42
C PRO A 142 -11.49 7.58 4.93
N SER A 143 -11.01 8.63 5.57
CA SER A 143 -11.38 8.96 6.93
C SER A 143 -12.45 10.05 6.93
N ALA A 144 -13.36 10.03 7.89
CA ALA A 144 -14.38 11.05 8.06
C ALA A 144 -14.29 11.60 9.49
N PRO A 145 -14.31 12.93 9.68
CA PRO A 145 -14.28 13.51 11.01
C PRO A 145 -15.50 13.04 11.82
N ASN A 146 -15.25 12.57 13.04
CA ASN A 146 -16.28 12.12 13.99
C ASN A 146 -17.18 10.96 13.49
N ALA A 147 -16.72 10.17 12.51
CA ALA A 147 -17.48 9.03 12.00
C ALA A 147 -16.57 7.81 11.76
N LEU A 148 -17.16 6.63 11.92
CA LEU A 148 -16.53 5.39 11.45
C LEU A 148 -16.85 5.23 9.95
N VAL A 149 -15.82 4.97 9.16
CA VAL A 149 -16.01 4.56 7.77
C VAL A 149 -15.87 3.05 7.68
N LEU A 150 -16.91 2.40 7.19
CA LEU A 150 -16.96 0.96 6.98
C LEU A 150 -16.97 0.70 5.47
N VAL A 151 -16.03 -0.08 5.00
CA VAL A 151 -15.98 -0.54 3.60
C VAL A 151 -16.06 -2.06 3.61
N LEU A 152 -17.15 -2.60 3.06
CA LEU A 152 -17.34 -4.03 2.87
C LEU A 152 -16.96 -4.38 1.44
N ASP A 153 -15.97 -5.25 1.28
CA ASP A 153 -15.51 -5.72 -0.01
C ASP A 153 -15.24 -7.22 0.02
N GLU A 154 -15.95 -7.98 -0.81
CA GLU A 154 -15.81 -9.44 -0.98
C GLU A 154 -15.69 -10.23 0.34
N GLY A 155 -16.49 -9.87 1.33
CA GLY A 155 -16.51 -10.54 2.64
C GLY A 155 -15.47 -10.01 3.63
N THR A 156 -14.64 -9.05 3.26
CA THR A 156 -13.71 -8.34 4.14
C THR A 156 -14.31 -7.01 4.56
N LEU A 157 -14.34 -6.75 5.87
CA LEU A 157 -14.78 -5.49 6.43
C LEU A 157 -13.56 -4.64 6.83
N HIS A 158 -13.39 -3.52 6.15
CA HIS A 158 -12.41 -2.51 6.54
C HIS A 158 -13.07 -1.45 7.41
N VAL A 159 -12.42 -1.11 8.51
CA VAL A 159 -12.91 -0.10 9.45
C VAL A 159 -11.88 0.99 9.58
N SER A 160 -12.23 2.20 9.15
CA SER A 160 -11.45 3.41 9.40
C SER A 160 -12.08 4.21 10.54
N ARG A 161 -11.29 4.50 11.57
CA ARG A 161 -11.69 5.35 12.68
C ARG A 161 -11.26 6.78 12.41
N PRO A 162 -11.99 7.78 12.91
CA PRO A 162 -11.50 9.15 12.88
C PRO A 162 -10.18 9.23 13.65
N ASP A 163 -9.23 9.98 13.11
CA ASP A 163 -7.99 10.26 13.83
C ASP A 163 -8.35 10.92 15.16
N GLN A 164 -7.97 10.28 16.27
CA GLN A 164 -7.97 10.93 17.56
C GLN A 164 -6.74 11.87 17.57
N SER A 165 -7.03 13.15 17.35
CA SER A 165 -6.04 14.23 17.44
C SER A 165 -5.52 14.38 18.87
#